data_86ec82326147816d57d192fa25e897e3
#
_entry.id   86ec82326147816d57d192fa25e897e3
#
_cell.length_a   1.000
_cell.length_b   1.000
_cell.length_c   1.000
_cell.angle_alpha   90.00
_cell.angle_beta   90.00
_cell.angle_gamma   90.00
#
_symmetry.space_group_name_H-M   'P 1'
#
loop_
_entity.id
_entity.type
_entity.pdbx_description
1 polymer ?
#
loop_
_entity_poly.entity_id
_entity_poly.type
_entity_poly.pdbx_seq_one_letter_code
_entity_poly.pdbx_strand_id
1 'polypeptide(L)'
;MESNDIEIPSDVLDTYENLESQSKTIILLAVDVAIRGILSLSDKVKPNSKRTIEELHKMGVETYMLTGDNESTALSVANAVGIDNVKAGILPENKLGIVKDIQSNGSKKVLFTGDGINDAPALTQADIGVAMGNGTDIAMESGDVVVMEGDLENVVAAVQFSKKVMRRIKENIFWAFAYNSILIPVAAGVLYPNFGIMFQPEYAGLAMALSSVTVISLSLLLKRYVPPIKKVKN
;
A
#
# COMPACT_ATOMS: atom_id res chain seq x y z
N MET A 1 30.93 -2.16 26.01
CA MET A 1 31.77 -1.38 26.92
C MET A 1 32.31 -2.28 28.04
N GLU A 2 31.56 -3.23 28.53
CA GLU A 2 32.03 -4.24 29.49
C GLU A 2 33.30 -4.99 29.06
N SER A 3 33.48 -5.22 27.75
CA SER A 3 34.68 -5.88 27.20
C SER A 3 35.95 -5.03 27.24
N ASN A 4 35.87 -3.74 27.60
CA ASN A 4 37.00 -2.81 27.63
C ASN A 4 37.18 -2.14 29.02
N ASP A 5 36.60 -2.72 30.09
CA ASP A 5 36.69 -2.23 31.48
C ASP A 5 36.32 -0.74 31.66
N ILE A 6 35.38 -0.24 30.85
CA ILE A 6 34.89 1.14 30.99
C ILE A 6 33.70 1.14 31.97
N GLU A 7 33.91 1.75 33.14
CA GLU A 7 32.84 1.98 34.13
C GLU A 7 31.84 3.01 33.59
N ILE A 8 30.54 2.67 33.65
CA ILE A 8 29.45 3.58 33.30
C ILE A 8 28.98 4.26 34.58
N PRO A 9 29.17 5.59 34.74
CA PRO A 9 28.64 6.33 35.88
C PRO A 9 27.14 6.20 36.04
N SER A 10 26.62 6.23 37.26
CA SER A 10 25.17 6.04 37.53
C SER A 10 24.29 7.08 36.88
N ASP A 11 24.72 8.34 36.80
CA ASP A 11 24.01 9.43 36.13
C ASP A 11 23.92 9.21 34.60
N VAL A 12 24.92 8.59 34.01
CA VAL A 12 24.93 8.19 32.60
C VAL A 12 23.97 7.01 32.38
N LEU A 13 23.96 6.05 33.32
CA LEU A 13 23.06 4.90 33.26
C LEU A 13 21.61 5.32 33.37
N ASP A 14 21.24 6.21 34.30
CA ASP A 14 19.92 6.78 34.45
C ASP A 14 19.46 7.51 33.16
N THR A 15 20.38 8.25 32.55
CA THR A 15 20.10 8.95 31.26
C THR A 15 19.91 7.95 30.12
N TYR A 16 20.73 6.89 30.09
CA TYR A 16 20.63 5.80 29.14
C TYR A 16 19.25 5.13 29.22
N GLU A 17 18.83 4.69 30.40
CA GLU A 17 17.56 4.03 30.66
C GLU A 17 16.37 4.94 30.29
N ASN A 18 16.46 6.24 30.60
CA ASN A 18 15.43 7.21 30.20
C ASN A 18 15.33 7.37 28.70
N LEU A 19 16.43 7.45 27.96
CA LEU A 19 16.45 7.56 26.52
C LEU A 19 16.03 6.25 25.84
N GLU A 20 16.37 5.10 26.41
CA GLU A 20 15.94 3.78 25.94
C GLU A 20 14.43 3.61 26.09
N SER A 21 13.86 4.06 27.21
CA SER A 21 12.41 4.05 27.43
C SER A 21 11.65 4.93 26.42
N GLN A 22 12.32 5.92 25.83
CA GLN A 22 11.80 6.77 24.73
C GLN A 22 12.03 6.15 23.34
N SER A 23 12.43 4.88 23.27
CA SER A 23 12.66 4.15 22.01
C SER A 23 13.69 4.79 21.10
N LYS A 24 14.76 5.34 21.67
CA LYS A 24 15.87 5.95 20.94
C LYS A 24 17.04 4.99 20.81
N THR A 25 17.73 5.02 19.69
CA THR A 25 19.03 4.35 19.55
C THR A 25 20.08 5.18 20.28
N ILE A 26 20.81 4.57 21.21
CA ILE A 26 21.76 5.25 22.07
C ILE A 26 23.19 4.81 21.74
N ILE A 27 24.05 5.78 21.54
CA ILE A 27 25.50 5.56 21.35
C ILE A 27 26.22 6.28 22.45
N LEU A 28 26.99 5.52 23.24
CA LEU A 28 27.88 6.06 24.26
C LEU A 28 29.25 6.32 23.64
N LEU A 29 29.74 7.56 23.78
CA LEU A 29 31.08 7.96 23.35
C LEU A 29 32.02 7.90 24.56
N ALA A 30 33.02 7.03 24.47
CA ALA A 30 34.11 6.96 25.46
C ALA A 30 35.41 7.48 24.84
N VAL A 31 36.16 8.28 25.62
CA VAL A 31 37.50 8.74 25.28
C VAL A 31 38.42 8.32 26.41
N ASP A 32 39.50 7.60 26.09
CA ASP A 32 40.33 6.86 27.01
C ASP A 32 39.47 5.83 27.78
N VAL A 33 39.31 5.97 29.07
CA VAL A 33 38.51 5.05 29.91
C VAL A 33 37.27 5.73 30.49
N ALA A 34 36.92 6.93 30.03
CA ALA A 34 35.79 7.70 30.55
C ALA A 34 34.73 7.99 29.48
N ILE A 35 33.45 7.88 29.86
CA ILE A 35 32.37 8.30 29.03
C ILE A 35 32.31 9.82 28.94
N ARG A 36 32.35 10.36 27.73
CA ARG A 36 32.39 11.80 27.44
C ARG A 36 31.11 12.33 26.78
N GLY A 37 30.23 11.44 26.34
CA GLY A 37 28.98 11.88 25.73
C GLY A 37 28.03 10.73 25.47
N ILE A 38 26.75 11.12 25.33
CA ILE A 38 25.64 10.26 24.90
C ILE A 38 25.07 10.87 23.63
N LEU A 39 25.01 10.08 22.58
CA LEU A 39 24.32 10.44 21.34
C LEU A 39 23.02 9.64 21.28
N SER A 40 21.89 10.31 21.12
CA SER A 40 20.61 9.62 20.92
C SER A 40 20.07 9.93 19.53
N LEU A 41 19.75 8.86 18.80
CA LEU A 41 19.16 8.94 17.48
C LEU A 41 17.72 8.44 17.57
N SER A 42 16.81 9.11 16.89
CA SER A 42 15.47 8.61 16.71
C SER A 42 15.01 8.93 15.31
N ASP A 43 14.47 7.94 14.63
CA ASP A 43 13.84 8.14 13.34
C ASP A 43 12.49 8.86 13.51
N LYS A 44 12.31 9.91 12.74
CA LYS A 44 11.04 10.63 12.77
C LYS A 44 10.03 9.95 11.85
N VAL A 45 8.85 9.68 12.39
CA VAL A 45 7.70 9.28 11.58
C VAL A 45 7.44 10.35 10.53
N LYS A 46 7.30 9.95 9.27
CA LYS A 46 7.01 10.90 8.18
C LYS A 46 5.67 11.60 8.46
N PRO A 47 5.57 12.92 8.19
CA PRO A 47 4.38 13.72 8.57
C PRO A 47 3.05 13.16 8.04
N ASN A 48 3.08 12.54 6.86
CA ASN A 48 1.89 12.02 6.21
C ASN A 48 1.50 10.60 6.64
N SER A 49 2.30 9.90 7.46
CA SER A 49 2.09 8.48 7.79
C SER A 49 0.76 8.26 8.49
N LYS A 50 0.43 9.07 9.51
CA LYS A 50 -0.84 8.94 10.23
C LYS A 50 -2.04 9.08 9.30
N ARG A 51 -2.06 10.13 8.49
CA ARG A 51 -3.13 10.36 7.51
C ARG A 51 -3.24 9.20 6.50
N THR A 52 -2.11 8.66 6.09
CA THR A 52 -2.05 7.52 5.17
C THR A 52 -2.72 6.28 5.76
N ILE A 53 -2.43 5.96 7.02
CA ILE A 53 -3.05 4.85 7.75
C ILE A 53 -4.55 5.10 7.94
N GLU A 54 -4.97 6.30 8.35
CA GLU A 54 -6.37 6.66 8.47
C GLU A 54 -7.15 6.47 7.15
N GLU A 55 -6.55 6.81 6.02
CA GLU A 55 -7.19 6.60 4.70
C GLU A 55 -7.30 5.10 4.34
N LEU A 56 -6.33 4.27 4.70
CA LEU A 56 -6.42 2.82 4.55
C LEU A 56 -7.58 2.25 5.40
N HIS A 57 -7.70 2.67 6.66
CA HIS A 57 -8.79 2.25 7.55
C HIS A 57 -10.17 2.67 7.00
N LYS A 58 -10.32 3.90 6.46
CA LYS A 58 -11.56 4.35 5.79
C LYS A 58 -11.92 3.48 4.58
N MET A 59 -10.94 2.87 3.93
CA MET A 59 -11.17 1.94 2.83
C MET A 59 -11.47 0.51 3.28
N GLY A 60 -11.51 0.25 4.60
CA GLY A 60 -11.71 -1.08 5.18
C GLY A 60 -10.47 -1.99 5.07
N VAL A 61 -9.28 -1.39 4.96
CA VAL A 61 -8.01 -2.11 4.92
C VAL A 61 -7.48 -2.21 6.34
N GLU A 62 -7.16 -3.42 6.77
CA GLU A 62 -6.49 -3.73 8.02
C GLU A 62 -4.97 -3.52 7.84
N THR A 63 -4.33 -2.86 8.82
CA THR A 63 -2.91 -2.50 8.69
C THR A 63 -2.04 -3.26 9.68
N TYR A 64 -0.90 -3.71 9.21
CA TYR A 64 0.10 -4.43 9.97
C TYR A 64 1.46 -3.74 9.84
N MET A 65 2.19 -3.61 10.93
CA MET A 65 3.59 -3.21 10.93
C MET A 65 4.48 -4.41 11.28
N LEU A 66 5.41 -4.72 10.39
CA LEU A 66 6.42 -5.77 10.56
C LEU A 66 7.80 -5.10 10.62
N THR A 67 8.46 -5.15 11.78
CA THR A 67 9.76 -4.48 11.98
C THR A 67 10.75 -5.36 12.73
N GLY A 68 12.03 -5.15 12.44
CA GLY A 68 13.13 -5.73 13.23
C GLY A 68 13.42 -4.96 14.51
N ASP A 69 12.82 -3.79 14.72
CA ASP A 69 13.00 -2.99 15.92
C ASP A 69 12.45 -3.71 17.17
N ASN A 70 12.88 -3.25 18.34
CA ASN A 70 12.34 -3.74 19.60
C ASN A 70 10.86 -3.36 19.77
N GLU A 71 10.16 -4.09 20.63
CA GLU A 71 8.72 -3.95 20.85
C GLU A 71 8.32 -2.54 21.30
N SER A 72 9.10 -1.92 22.18
CA SER A 72 8.83 -0.56 22.69
C SER A 72 8.84 0.48 21.56
N THR A 73 9.86 0.44 20.70
CA THR A 73 9.97 1.32 19.53
C THR A 73 8.82 1.08 18.56
N ALA A 74 8.55 -0.18 18.24
CA ALA A 74 7.49 -0.57 17.31
C ALA A 74 6.11 -0.10 17.78
N LEU A 75 5.78 -0.30 19.06
CA LEU A 75 4.51 0.16 19.64
C LEU A 75 4.41 1.68 19.67
N SER A 76 5.50 2.38 20.01
CA SER A 76 5.53 3.85 20.00
C SER A 76 5.20 4.40 18.61
N VAL A 77 5.83 3.87 17.56
CA VAL A 77 5.58 4.28 16.17
C VAL A 77 4.15 3.91 15.75
N ALA A 78 3.71 2.70 16.03
CA ALA A 78 2.37 2.22 15.66
C ALA A 78 1.27 3.07 16.28
N ASN A 79 1.39 3.40 17.57
CA ASN A 79 0.46 4.28 18.27
C ASN A 79 0.45 5.69 17.66
N ALA A 80 1.61 6.23 17.29
CA ALA A 80 1.71 7.55 16.68
C ALA A 80 0.99 7.64 15.33
N VAL A 81 1.00 6.56 14.53
CA VAL A 81 0.38 6.52 13.20
C VAL A 81 -0.99 5.84 13.17
N GLY A 82 -1.38 5.12 14.23
CA GLY A 82 -2.68 4.47 14.34
C GLY A 82 -2.73 3.06 13.74
N ILE A 83 -1.65 2.28 13.82
CA ILE A 83 -1.61 0.87 13.42
C ILE A 83 -1.92 -0.01 14.62
N ASP A 84 -2.91 -0.91 14.50
CA ASP A 84 -3.35 -1.79 15.59
C ASP A 84 -2.57 -3.11 15.65
N ASN A 85 -2.05 -3.58 14.51
CA ASN A 85 -1.38 -4.87 14.41
C ASN A 85 0.13 -4.68 14.27
N VAL A 86 0.88 -5.03 15.31
CA VAL A 86 2.34 -4.87 15.37
C VAL A 86 3.00 -6.22 15.55
N LYS A 87 4.04 -6.46 14.80
CA LYS A 87 4.98 -7.57 14.95
C LYS A 87 6.38 -6.98 14.99
N ALA A 88 6.99 -6.99 16.16
CA ALA A 88 8.31 -6.44 16.43
C ALA A 88 9.37 -7.53 16.56
N GLY A 89 10.65 -7.17 16.51
CA GLY A 89 11.78 -8.08 16.67
C GLY A 89 11.87 -9.16 15.59
N ILE A 90 11.36 -8.90 14.37
CA ILE A 90 11.26 -9.89 13.32
C ILE A 90 12.57 -9.95 12.53
N LEU A 91 13.17 -11.13 12.51
CA LEU A 91 14.29 -11.40 11.61
C LEU A 91 13.83 -11.36 10.15
N PRO A 92 14.69 -10.91 9.22
CA PRO A 92 14.35 -10.79 7.79
C PRO A 92 13.72 -12.05 7.20
N GLU A 93 14.26 -13.23 7.52
CA GLU A 93 13.80 -14.54 7.09
C GLU A 93 12.38 -14.89 7.56
N ASN A 94 11.93 -14.32 8.67
CA ASN A 94 10.63 -14.64 9.27
C ASN A 94 9.49 -13.78 8.69
N LYS A 95 9.79 -12.66 8.02
CA LYS A 95 8.76 -11.79 7.42
C LYS A 95 7.89 -12.54 6.43
N LEU A 96 8.47 -13.38 5.59
CA LEU A 96 7.76 -14.24 4.64
C LEU A 96 6.76 -15.17 5.34
N GLY A 97 7.15 -15.77 6.46
CA GLY A 97 6.27 -16.65 7.26
C GLY A 97 5.04 -15.92 7.76
N ILE A 98 5.22 -14.70 8.27
CA ILE A 98 4.12 -13.87 8.79
C ILE A 98 3.16 -13.49 7.66
N VAL A 99 3.66 -13.14 6.47
CA VAL A 99 2.80 -12.85 5.30
C VAL A 99 1.96 -14.08 4.95
N LYS A 100 2.54 -15.29 4.93
CA LYS A 100 1.81 -16.55 4.70
C LYS A 100 0.73 -16.79 5.75
N ASP A 101 1.05 -16.55 7.03
CA ASP A 101 0.09 -16.73 8.12
C ASP A 101 -1.10 -15.78 7.98
N ILE A 102 -0.87 -14.52 7.63
CA ILE A 102 -1.95 -13.55 7.39
C ILE A 102 -2.81 -13.98 6.19
N GLN A 103 -2.20 -14.47 5.11
CA GLN A 103 -2.92 -14.97 3.94
C GLN A 103 -3.77 -16.21 4.27
N SER A 104 -3.27 -17.12 5.12
CA SER A 104 -3.94 -18.38 5.47
C SER A 104 -5.09 -18.20 6.48
N ASN A 105 -4.99 -17.22 7.37
CA ASN A 105 -5.98 -16.96 8.42
C ASN A 105 -7.26 -16.25 7.96
N GLY A 106 -7.39 -15.99 6.66
CA GLY A 106 -8.61 -15.38 6.13
C GLY A 106 -8.59 -15.29 4.62
N SER A 107 -9.75 -15.19 3.99
CA SER A 107 -9.88 -14.94 2.54
C SER A 107 -9.41 -13.54 2.12
N LYS A 108 -8.58 -12.88 2.91
CA LYS A 108 -8.11 -11.51 2.69
C LYS A 108 -6.87 -11.53 1.81
N LYS A 109 -6.81 -10.56 0.90
CA LYS A 109 -5.63 -10.32 0.07
C LYS A 109 -4.64 -9.46 0.82
N VAL A 110 -3.36 -9.82 0.74
CA VAL A 110 -2.25 -9.13 1.41
C VAL A 110 -1.48 -8.30 0.40
N LEU A 111 -1.41 -6.99 0.67
CA LEU A 111 -0.47 -6.08 0.03
C LEU A 111 0.69 -5.86 1.00
N PHE A 112 1.89 -6.19 0.59
CA PHE A 112 3.10 -5.95 1.37
C PHE A 112 3.89 -4.79 0.77
N THR A 113 4.38 -3.89 1.63
CA THR A 113 5.21 -2.75 1.20
C THR A 113 6.55 -2.82 1.91
N GLY A 114 7.63 -2.79 1.16
CA GLY A 114 8.99 -2.84 1.68
C GLY A 114 9.98 -2.08 0.80
N ASP A 115 11.16 -1.78 1.34
CA ASP A 115 12.20 -0.99 0.66
C ASP A 115 13.57 -1.66 0.64
N GLY A 116 13.77 -2.75 1.38
CA GLY A 116 15.04 -3.42 1.55
C GLY A 116 15.19 -4.74 0.79
N ILE A 117 16.44 -5.16 0.59
CA ILE A 117 16.80 -6.51 0.09
C ILE A 117 16.13 -7.60 0.95
N ASN A 118 16.07 -7.37 2.25
CA ASN A 118 15.48 -8.28 3.22
C ASN A 118 13.97 -8.46 3.08
N ASP A 119 13.30 -7.57 2.36
CA ASP A 119 11.86 -7.61 2.11
C ASP A 119 11.49 -8.34 0.81
N ALA A 120 12.45 -8.62 -0.06
CA ALA A 120 12.22 -9.28 -1.35
C ALA A 120 11.43 -10.60 -1.24
N PRO A 121 11.73 -11.52 -0.29
CA PRO A 121 10.94 -12.74 -0.13
C PRO A 121 9.49 -12.48 0.29
N ALA A 122 9.25 -11.46 1.13
CA ALA A 122 7.92 -11.07 1.60
C ALA A 122 7.13 -10.34 0.51
N LEU A 123 7.80 -9.47 -0.30
CA LEU A 123 7.23 -8.82 -1.48
C LEU A 123 6.71 -9.85 -2.48
N THR A 124 7.54 -10.85 -2.81
CA THR A 124 7.17 -11.92 -3.75
C THR A 124 6.07 -12.84 -3.20
N GLN A 125 6.01 -13.05 -1.88
CA GLN A 125 5.00 -13.92 -1.25
C GLN A 125 3.63 -13.27 -1.19
N ALA A 126 3.56 -11.95 -1.01
CA ALA A 126 2.29 -11.24 -0.90
C ALA A 126 1.43 -11.40 -2.16
N ASP A 127 0.11 -11.17 -2.05
CA ASP A 127 -0.76 -11.13 -3.24
C ASP A 127 -0.44 -9.91 -4.12
N ILE A 128 0.11 -8.86 -3.52
CA ILE A 128 0.65 -7.68 -4.21
C ILE A 128 1.88 -7.21 -3.43
N GLY A 129 3.05 -7.26 -4.05
CA GLY A 129 4.27 -6.67 -3.53
C GLY A 129 4.44 -5.24 -4.03
N VAL A 130 4.64 -4.29 -3.11
CA VAL A 130 4.89 -2.88 -3.44
C VAL A 130 6.29 -2.50 -2.98
N ALA A 131 7.21 -2.33 -3.92
CA ALA A 131 8.54 -1.86 -3.64
C ALA A 131 8.59 -0.32 -3.58
N MET A 132 9.27 0.22 -2.56
CA MET A 132 9.47 1.66 -2.43
C MET A 132 10.67 2.10 -3.28
N GLY A 133 10.51 3.14 -4.09
CA GLY A 133 11.50 3.58 -5.09
C GLY A 133 12.85 4.05 -4.56
N ASN A 134 12.98 4.24 -3.25
CA ASN A 134 14.25 4.44 -2.58
C ASN A 134 14.90 3.11 -2.15
N GLY A 135 14.26 1.99 -2.45
CA GLY A 135 14.74 0.64 -2.14
C GLY A 135 15.86 0.18 -3.08
N THR A 136 16.38 -0.98 -2.78
CA THR A 136 17.40 -1.62 -3.60
C THR A 136 16.83 -2.14 -4.92
N ASP A 137 17.67 -2.29 -5.94
CA ASP A 137 17.29 -2.86 -7.23
C ASP A 137 16.59 -4.22 -7.06
N ILE A 138 17.06 -5.06 -6.11
CA ILE A 138 16.45 -6.36 -5.81
C ILE A 138 15.02 -6.22 -5.28
N ALA A 139 14.76 -5.24 -4.40
CA ALA A 139 13.41 -5.00 -3.92
C ALA A 139 12.50 -4.51 -5.04
N MET A 140 13.00 -3.66 -5.94
CA MET A 140 12.25 -3.18 -7.11
C MET A 140 11.93 -4.31 -8.10
N GLU A 141 12.83 -5.27 -8.31
CA GLU A 141 12.57 -6.45 -9.15
C GLU A 141 11.60 -7.45 -8.53
N SER A 142 11.50 -7.46 -7.20
CA SER A 142 10.63 -8.40 -6.46
C SER A 142 9.21 -7.91 -6.25
N GLY A 143 8.94 -6.62 -6.51
CA GLY A 143 7.62 -6.01 -6.34
C GLY A 143 6.80 -6.03 -7.63
N ASP A 144 5.49 -6.26 -7.50
CA ASP A 144 4.53 -6.10 -8.62
C ASP A 144 4.33 -4.63 -9.00
N VAL A 145 4.52 -3.74 -8.03
CA VAL A 145 4.36 -2.29 -8.17
C VAL A 145 5.58 -1.59 -7.56
N VAL A 146 6.12 -0.62 -8.26
CA VAL A 146 7.20 0.24 -7.75
C VAL A 146 6.67 1.65 -7.53
N VAL A 147 6.82 2.14 -6.29
CA VAL A 147 6.45 3.51 -5.91
C VAL A 147 7.69 4.38 -5.89
N MET A 148 7.84 5.24 -6.90
CA MET A 148 9.09 5.98 -7.19
C MET A 148 9.55 6.96 -6.09
N GLU A 149 8.64 7.50 -5.31
CA GLU A 149 8.96 8.53 -4.29
C GLU A 149 8.84 7.95 -2.90
N GLY A 150 9.33 6.93 -2.45
CA GLY A 150 9.36 6.41 -1.09
C GLY A 150 8.32 6.95 -0.07
N ASP A 151 7.15 7.37 -0.54
CA ASP A 151 6.06 7.96 0.24
C ASP A 151 4.86 7.00 0.26
N LEU A 152 4.45 6.59 1.45
CA LEU A 152 3.29 5.71 1.66
C LEU A 152 1.98 6.29 1.10
N GLU A 153 1.85 7.61 0.97
CA GLU A 153 0.70 8.22 0.27
C GLU A 153 0.54 7.69 -1.15
N ASN A 154 1.64 7.40 -1.84
CA ASN A 154 1.60 6.88 -3.20
C ASN A 154 1.06 5.44 -3.24
N VAL A 155 1.31 4.64 -2.19
CA VAL A 155 0.70 3.31 -2.06
C VAL A 155 -0.82 3.42 -1.95
N VAL A 156 -1.31 4.33 -1.08
CA VAL A 156 -2.76 4.60 -0.95
C VAL A 156 -3.34 5.12 -2.27
N ALA A 157 -2.64 6.05 -2.92
CA ALA A 157 -3.05 6.57 -4.22
C ALA A 157 -3.17 5.46 -5.28
N ALA A 158 -2.22 4.51 -5.31
CA ALA A 158 -2.26 3.35 -6.21
C ALA A 158 -3.48 2.45 -5.92
N VAL A 159 -3.78 2.17 -4.65
CA VAL A 159 -4.97 1.39 -4.26
C VAL A 159 -6.26 2.11 -4.64
N GLN A 160 -6.36 3.42 -4.40
CA GLN A 160 -7.53 4.23 -4.79
C GLN A 160 -7.70 4.26 -6.31
N PHE A 161 -6.60 4.40 -7.06
CA PHE A 161 -6.61 4.37 -8.52
C PHE A 161 -7.03 3.00 -9.06
N SER A 162 -6.47 1.92 -8.51
CA SER A 162 -6.84 0.54 -8.88
C SER A 162 -8.34 0.26 -8.68
N LYS A 163 -8.92 0.66 -7.53
CA LYS A 163 -10.36 0.56 -7.28
C LYS A 163 -11.17 1.34 -8.34
N LYS A 164 -10.71 2.52 -8.74
CA LYS A 164 -11.38 3.32 -9.78
C LYS A 164 -11.29 2.68 -11.15
N VAL A 165 -10.13 2.12 -11.51
CA VAL A 165 -9.92 1.37 -12.77
C VAL A 165 -10.82 0.14 -12.80
N MET A 166 -10.87 -0.64 -11.73
CA MET A 166 -11.71 -1.83 -11.65
C MET A 166 -13.20 -1.50 -11.79
N ARG A 167 -13.65 -0.41 -11.16
CA ARG A 167 -15.01 0.08 -11.33
C ARG A 167 -15.29 0.46 -12.79
N ARG A 168 -14.34 1.13 -13.45
CA ARG A 168 -14.47 1.51 -14.86
C ARG A 168 -14.53 0.27 -15.78
N ILE A 169 -13.72 -0.74 -15.50
CA ILE A 169 -13.77 -2.01 -16.24
C ILE A 169 -15.17 -2.64 -16.12
N LYS A 170 -15.72 -2.72 -14.92
CA LYS A 170 -17.09 -3.26 -14.71
C LYS A 170 -18.15 -2.44 -15.43
N GLU A 171 -18.07 -1.11 -15.40
CA GLU A 171 -18.98 -0.22 -16.13
C GLU A 171 -18.87 -0.44 -17.66
N ASN A 172 -17.66 -0.56 -18.19
CA ASN A 172 -17.44 -0.82 -19.61
C ASN A 172 -18.00 -2.17 -20.03
N ILE A 173 -17.77 -3.22 -19.25
CA ILE A 173 -18.33 -4.56 -19.51
C ILE A 173 -19.86 -4.51 -19.48
N PHE A 174 -20.44 -3.85 -18.46
CA PHE A 174 -21.89 -3.70 -18.36
C PHE A 174 -22.48 -3.05 -19.61
N TRP A 175 -21.93 -1.93 -20.07
CA TRP A 175 -22.42 -1.25 -21.26
C TRP A 175 -22.23 -2.09 -22.53
N ALA A 176 -21.09 -2.77 -22.68
CA ALA A 176 -20.85 -3.65 -23.81
C ALA A 176 -21.89 -4.78 -23.92
N PHE A 177 -22.28 -5.38 -22.78
CA PHE A 177 -23.33 -6.41 -22.76
C PHE A 177 -24.73 -5.81 -22.90
N ALA A 178 -25.02 -4.67 -22.29
CA ALA A 178 -26.32 -4.04 -22.30
C ALA A 178 -26.75 -3.70 -23.74
N TYR A 179 -25.84 -3.12 -24.54
CA TYR A 179 -26.13 -2.85 -25.95
C TYR A 179 -26.50 -4.12 -26.71
N ASN A 180 -25.74 -5.18 -26.58
CA ASN A 180 -25.97 -6.45 -27.25
C ASN A 180 -27.27 -7.12 -26.78
N SER A 181 -27.54 -7.12 -25.47
CA SER A 181 -28.76 -7.71 -24.90
C SER A 181 -30.05 -7.04 -25.39
N ILE A 182 -29.99 -5.75 -25.71
CA ILE A 182 -31.13 -5.01 -26.28
C ILE A 182 -31.19 -5.21 -27.78
N LEU A 183 -30.08 -5.10 -28.49
CA LEU A 183 -30.05 -5.10 -29.94
C LEU A 183 -30.30 -6.48 -30.56
N ILE A 184 -29.86 -7.57 -29.92
CA ILE A 184 -30.06 -8.93 -30.44
C ILE A 184 -31.57 -9.28 -30.57
N PRO A 185 -32.43 -9.10 -29.53
CA PRO A 185 -33.86 -9.34 -29.66
C PRO A 185 -34.55 -8.42 -30.70
N VAL A 186 -34.13 -7.14 -30.77
CA VAL A 186 -34.63 -6.19 -31.72
C VAL A 186 -34.28 -6.61 -33.14
N ALA A 187 -33.04 -7.02 -33.38
CA ALA A 187 -32.59 -7.55 -34.67
C ALA A 187 -33.29 -8.86 -35.05
N ALA A 188 -33.62 -9.70 -34.04
CA ALA A 188 -34.40 -10.92 -34.22
C ALA A 188 -35.90 -10.66 -34.55
N GLY A 189 -36.32 -9.38 -34.59
CA GLY A 189 -37.69 -9.01 -35.01
C GLY A 189 -38.71 -8.95 -33.88
N VAL A 190 -38.32 -8.87 -32.61
CA VAL A 190 -39.25 -8.78 -31.45
C VAL A 190 -40.24 -7.61 -31.60
N LEU A 191 -39.82 -6.53 -32.25
CA LEU A 191 -40.68 -5.35 -32.46
C LEU A 191 -41.61 -5.48 -33.68
N TYR A 192 -41.40 -6.45 -34.58
CA TYR A 192 -42.14 -6.58 -35.82
C TYR A 192 -43.62 -6.95 -35.61
N PRO A 193 -43.98 -7.94 -34.75
CA PRO A 193 -45.37 -8.36 -34.60
C PRO A 193 -46.30 -7.27 -34.06
N ASN A 194 -45.77 -6.39 -33.17
CA ASN A 194 -46.62 -5.40 -32.50
C ASN A 194 -46.54 -4.00 -33.12
N PHE A 195 -45.39 -3.67 -33.76
CA PHE A 195 -45.11 -2.30 -34.22
C PHE A 195 -44.77 -2.23 -35.70
N GLY A 196 -44.65 -3.38 -36.41
CA GLY A 196 -44.25 -3.41 -37.81
C GLY A 196 -42.84 -2.89 -38.09
N ILE A 197 -42.01 -2.74 -37.03
CA ILE A 197 -40.67 -2.19 -37.14
C ILE A 197 -39.70 -3.31 -37.48
N MET A 198 -38.99 -3.18 -38.60
CA MET A 198 -37.93 -4.06 -39.04
C MET A 198 -36.58 -3.40 -38.78
N PHE A 199 -35.69 -4.07 -38.06
CA PHE A 199 -34.36 -3.55 -37.76
C PHE A 199 -33.43 -3.74 -38.96
N GLN A 200 -32.98 -2.63 -39.54
CA GLN A 200 -32.12 -2.67 -40.72
C GLN A 200 -30.67 -2.91 -40.30
N PRO A 201 -29.84 -3.64 -41.08
CA PRO A 201 -28.45 -3.95 -40.78
C PRO A 201 -27.58 -2.71 -40.51
N GLU A 202 -27.90 -1.58 -41.16
CA GLU A 202 -27.21 -0.31 -41.00
C GLU A 202 -27.29 0.21 -39.56
N TYR A 203 -28.43 0.02 -38.89
CA TYR A 203 -28.60 0.42 -37.47
C TYR A 203 -27.77 -0.45 -36.51
N ALA A 204 -27.59 -1.73 -36.86
CA ALA A 204 -26.71 -2.61 -36.09
C ALA A 204 -25.27 -2.12 -36.15
N GLY A 205 -24.76 -1.78 -37.34
CA GLY A 205 -23.43 -1.23 -37.52
C GLY A 205 -23.22 0.09 -36.76
N LEU A 206 -24.21 1.00 -36.84
CA LEU A 206 -24.19 2.26 -36.12
C LEU A 206 -24.15 2.05 -34.60
N ALA A 207 -24.95 1.16 -34.07
CA ALA A 207 -25.02 0.86 -32.64
C ALA A 207 -23.71 0.23 -32.12
N MET A 208 -23.08 -0.65 -32.91
CA MET A 208 -21.73 -1.19 -32.57
C MET A 208 -20.66 -0.08 -32.52
N ALA A 209 -20.67 0.84 -33.48
CA ALA A 209 -19.76 1.99 -33.49
C ALA A 209 -19.98 2.88 -32.27
N LEU A 210 -21.23 3.19 -31.91
CA LEU A 210 -21.58 3.99 -30.73
C LEU A 210 -21.15 3.30 -29.43
N SER A 211 -21.29 1.98 -29.32
CA SER A 211 -20.81 1.21 -28.17
C SER A 211 -19.31 1.36 -27.99
N SER A 212 -18.52 1.21 -29.06
CA SER A 212 -17.07 1.37 -29.04
C SER A 212 -16.66 2.79 -28.63
N VAL A 213 -17.30 3.82 -29.19
CA VAL A 213 -17.06 5.22 -28.83
C VAL A 213 -17.37 5.47 -27.35
N THR A 214 -18.46 4.89 -26.83
CA THR A 214 -18.85 5.03 -25.42
C THR A 214 -17.79 4.44 -24.49
N VAL A 215 -17.35 3.21 -24.74
CA VAL A 215 -16.33 2.52 -23.92
C VAL A 215 -15.01 3.28 -23.95
N ILE A 216 -14.56 3.73 -25.13
CA ILE A 216 -13.33 4.51 -25.26
C ILE A 216 -13.45 5.85 -24.51
N SER A 217 -14.54 6.58 -24.70
CA SER A 217 -14.77 7.87 -24.05
C SER A 217 -14.79 7.76 -22.53
N LEU A 218 -15.50 6.76 -22.01
CA LEU A 218 -15.53 6.45 -20.58
C LEU A 218 -14.15 6.09 -20.03
N SER A 219 -13.35 5.34 -20.78
CA SER A 219 -11.99 4.97 -20.39
C SER A 219 -11.04 6.17 -20.38
N LEU A 220 -11.18 7.09 -21.34
CA LEU A 220 -10.38 8.32 -21.41
C LEU A 220 -10.62 9.25 -20.20
N LEU A 221 -11.79 9.19 -19.57
CA LEU A 221 -12.06 9.95 -18.34
C LEU A 221 -11.13 9.57 -17.17
N LEU A 222 -10.52 8.37 -17.20
CA LEU A 222 -9.52 7.99 -16.20
C LEU A 222 -8.28 8.90 -16.20
N LYS A 223 -7.93 9.49 -17.35
CA LYS A 223 -6.79 10.43 -17.44
C LYS A 223 -6.96 11.66 -16.54
N ARG A 224 -8.19 12.04 -16.21
CA ARG A 224 -8.50 13.19 -15.34
C ARG A 224 -8.70 12.80 -13.88
N TYR A 225 -8.59 11.52 -13.56
CA TYR A 225 -8.80 11.07 -12.20
C TYR A 225 -7.58 11.36 -11.33
N VAL A 226 -7.79 12.10 -10.26
CA VAL A 226 -6.80 12.31 -9.21
C VAL A 226 -7.26 11.56 -7.96
N PRO A 227 -6.44 10.67 -7.39
CA PRO A 227 -6.78 9.96 -6.16
C PRO A 227 -7.13 10.91 -5.01
N PRO A 228 -8.14 10.61 -4.19
CA PRO A 228 -8.60 11.49 -3.11
C PRO A 228 -7.48 11.92 -2.16
N ILE A 229 -6.57 11.01 -1.83
CA ILE A 229 -5.44 11.32 -0.94
C ILE A 229 -4.53 12.44 -1.49
N LYS A 230 -4.43 12.58 -2.82
CA LYS A 230 -3.62 13.63 -3.47
C LYS A 230 -4.36 14.96 -3.62
N LYS A 231 -5.69 15.00 -3.44
CA LYS A 231 -6.50 16.23 -3.60
C LYS A 231 -6.41 17.19 -2.40
N VAL A 232 -5.95 16.72 -1.26
CA VAL A 232 -5.96 17.48 0.01
C VAL A 232 -4.68 18.30 0.22
N LYS A 233 -3.83 18.41 -0.81
CA LYS A 233 -2.58 19.21 -0.77
C LYS A 233 -2.75 20.68 -1.17
N ASN A 234 -3.98 21.22 -1.15
CA ASN A 234 -4.24 22.65 -1.36
C ASN A 234 -4.80 23.27 -0.09
#